data_9ae8cd8a0ce5828b8a0d645188972559
#
_entry.id   9ae8cd8a0ce5828b8a0d645188972559
#
_cell.length_a   1.000
_cell.length_b   1.000
_cell.length_c   1.000
_cell.angle_alpha   90.00
_cell.angle_beta   90.00
_cell.angle_gamma   90.00
#
_symmetry.space_group_name_H-M   'P 1'
#
loop_
_entity.id
_entity.type
_entity.pdbx_description
1 polymer ?
#
loop_
_entity_poly.entity_id
_entity_poly.type
_entity_poly.pdbx_seq_one_letter_code
_entity_poly.pdbx_strand_id
1 'polypeptide(L)'
;MSGNEIFINISSGSKTHAIALDRAIMTLDDQEGITEFYAESQKYEGFKPGKQQLSVGVKDTKEIPKRNMVLPSGRLLSTLTILYNNSLNQRGTCTFPCYNEHKLQKGKHNWGSMRKKDLASECVKQNLLPSTGNVLTSLDKNIIQKLVNDWDYITIDKRGQSYYVGLTTDGMAFVYEMTP
;
A
#
# COMPACT_ATOMS: atom_id res chain seq x y z
N MET A 1 30.22 -17.67 -0.90
CA MET A 1 30.14 -16.96 0.39
C MET A 1 28.93 -17.51 1.09
N SER A 2 29.08 -18.09 2.31
CA SER A 2 27.90 -18.51 3.10
C SER A 2 27.17 -17.25 3.51
N GLY A 3 26.01 -17.00 2.91
CA GLY A 3 25.13 -15.90 3.29
C GLY A 3 24.66 -16.11 4.73
N ASN A 4 24.42 -15.04 5.47
CA ASN A 4 23.76 -15.11 6.76
C ASN A 4 22.30 -15.55 6.56
N GLU A 5 21.85 -16.52 7.37
CA GLU A 5 20.45 -16.90 7.44
C GLU A 5 19.73 -16.05 8.49
N ILE A 6 18.58 -15.50 8.14
CA ILE A 6 17.76 -14.66 9.02
C ILE A 6 16.45 -15.41 9.30
N PHE A 7 16.19 -15.66 10.57
CA PHE A 7 14.95 -16.28 11.03
C PHE A 7 14.07 -15.26 11.72
N ILE A 8 12.86 -15.05 11.23
CA ILE A 8 11.92 -14.04 11.72
C ILE A 8 10.71 -14.73 12.34
N ASN A 9 10.56 -14.57 13.65
CA ASN A 9 9.41 -15.09 14.39
C ASN A 9 8.26 -14.07 14.43
N ILE A 10 7.16 -14.35 13.72
CA ILE A 10 5.97 -13.49 13.69
C ILE A 10 4.91 -13.88 14.73
N SER A 11 5.14 -14.89 15.52
CA SER A 11 4.18 -15.28 16.58
C SER A 11 4.28 -14.43 17.85
N SER A 12 5.37 -13.67 18.02
CA SER A 12 5.62 -12.80 19.17
C SER A 12 5.23 -11.36 18.88
N GLY A 13 4.75 -10.66 19.90
CA GLY A 13 4.34 -9.26 19.79
C GLY A 13 2.83 -9.08 19.52
N SER A 14 2.44 -7.86 19.19
CA SER A 14 1.07 -7.57 18.80
C SER A 14 0.79 -8.06 17.36
N LYS A 15 -0.49 -8.28 17.04
CA LYS A 15 -0.91 -8.60 15.66
C LYS A 15 -0.40 -7.57 14.66
N THR A 16 -0.33 -6.30 15.05
CA THR A 16 0.18 -5.21 14.22
C THR A 16 1.65 -5.41 13.88
N HIS A 17 2.49 -5.81 14.85
CA HIS A 17 3.90 -6.10 14.61
C HIS A 17 4.10 -7.30 13.67
N ALA A 18 3.34 -8.37 13.88
CA ALA A 18 3.39 -9.55 13.01
C ALA A 18 3.05 -9.18 11.56
N ILE A 19 1.96 -8.44 11.35
CA ILE A 19 1.55 -7.97 10.01
C ILE A 19 2.60 -7.02 9.40
N ALA A 20 3.17 -6.12 10.19
CA ALA A 20 4.19 -5.20 9.70
C ALA A 20 5.48 -5.92 9.26
N LEU A 21 5.91 -6.93 10.02
CA LEU A 21 7.07 -7.75 9.67
C LEU A 21 6.83 -8.56 8.40
N ASP A 22 5.69 -9.28 8.31
CA ASP A 22 5.30 -10.03 7.10
C ASP A 22 5.29 -9.12 5.87
N ARG A 23 4.64 -7.95 5.95
CA ARG A 23 4.63 -6.98 4.86
C ARG A 23 6.02 -6.47 4.49
N ALA A 24 6.86 -6.16 5.48
CA ALA A 24 8.24 -5.70 5.23
C ALA A 24 9.04 -6.76 4.47
N ILE A 25 8.91 -8.04 4.84
CA ILE A 25 9.57 -9.15 4.14
C ILE A 25 9.06 -9.25 2.70
N MET A 26 7.74 -9.18 2.51
CA MET A 26 7.10 -9.26 1.19
C MET A 26 7.55 -8.14 0.22
N THR A 27 8.06 -7.01 0.72
CA THR A 27 8.55 -5.89 -0.09
C THR A 27 10.02 -6.01 -0.47
N LEU A 28 10.75 -6.98 0.06
CA LEU A 28 12.15 -7.21 -0.29
C LEU A 28 12.26 -7.86 -1.67
N ASP A 29 13.11 -7.30 -2.53
CA ASP A 29 13.39 -7.86 -3.86
C ASP A 29 14.08 -9.23 -3.76
N ASP A 30 14.95 -9.39 -2.75
CA ASP A 30 15.65 -10.63 -2.46
C ASP A 30 15.26 -11.13 -1.06
N GLN A 31 14.61 -12.28 -1.04
CA GLN A 31 14.23 -13.00 0.19
C GLN A 31 15.09 -14.24 0.42
N GLU A 32 16.21 -14.39 -0.31
CA GLU A 32 17.12 -15.50 -0.12
C GLU A 32 17.77 -15.41 1.27
N GLY A 33 17.81 -16.54 1.99
CA GLY A 33 18.33 -16.59 3.35
C GLY A 33 17.39 -16.02 4.43
N ILE A 34 16.18 -15.57 4.09
CA ILE A 34 15.16 -15.14 5.07
C ILE A 34 14.13 -16.24 5.24
N THR A 35 13.91 -16.69 6.46
CA THR A 35 12.87 -17.66 6.82
C THR A 35 11.94 -17.02 7.86
N GLU A 36 10.69 -16.85 7.46
CA GLU A 36 9.63 -16.38 8.34
C GLU A 36 8.89 -17.60 8.93
N PHE A 37 8.63 -17.58 10.22
CA PHE A 37 7.94 -18.68 10.87
C PHE A 37 6.97 -18.22 11.96
N TYR A 38 5.96 -19.05 12.17
CA TYR A 38 5.00 -18.93 13.26
C TYR A 38 5.21 -20.05 14.27
N ALA A 39 5.44 -19.72 15.54
CA ALA A 39 5.53 -20.66 16.63
C ALA A 39 4.17 -20.83 17.32
N GLU A 40 3.58 -22.02 17.23
CA GLU A 40 2.33 -22.36 17.91
C GLU A 40 2.61 -22.67 19.38
N SER A 41 1.92 -21.99 20.29
CA SER A 41 2.08 -22.23 21.72
C SER A 41 1.50 -23.57 22.14
N GLN A 42 2.21 -24.30 22.99
CA GLN A 42 1.73 -25.56 23.54
C GLN A 42 0.52 -25.35 24.47
N LYS A 43 0.54 -24.27 25.24
CA LYS A 43 -0.52 -23.91 26.20
C LYS A 43 -0.60 -22.39 26.35
N TYR A 44 -1.81 -21.92 26.56
CA TYR A 44 -2.06 -20.55 26.99
C TYR A 44 -2.49 -20.54 28.45
N GLU A 45 -1.74 -19.90 29.32
CA GLU A 45 -2.14 -19.74 30.72
C GLU A 45 -3.08 -18.57 30.91
N GLY A 46 -4.23 -18.92 31.43
CA GLY A 46 -5.35 -18.14 31.93
C GLY A 46 -5.48 -16.68 31.58
N PHE A 47 -6.54 -16.34 30.88
CA PHE A 47 -6.98 -14.96 30.74
C PHE A 47 -7.45 -14.47 32.10
N LYS A 48 -6.67 -13.56 32.71
CA LYS A 48 -7.13 -12.73 33.84
C LYS A 48 -7.38 -11.32 33.31
N PRO A 49 -8.57 -10.72 33.58
CA PRO A 49 -8.82 -9.33 33.15
C PRO A 49 -7.67 -8.41 33.57
N GLY A 50 -7.12 -7.63 32.62
CA GLY A 50 -6.01 -6.72 32.87
C GLY A 50 -4.61 -7.33 32.86
N LYS A 51 -4.44 -8.64 32.62
CA LYS A 51 -3.14 -9.28 32.42
C LYS A 51 -3.00 -9.80 31.00
N GLN A 52 -1.79 -9.69 30.44
CA GLN A 52 -1.48 -10.32 29.15
C GLN A 52 -1.62 -11.84 29.26
N GLN A 53 -2.20 -12.44 28.23
CA GLN A 53 -2.22 -13.89 28.08
C GLN A 53 -0.79 -14.38 27.87
N LEU A 54 -0.32 -15.28 28.74
CA LEU A 54 1.01 -15.86 28.62
C LEU A 54 0.92 -17.13 27.79
N SER A 55 1.74 -17.21 26.76
CA SER A 55 1.97 -18.44 26.01
C SER A 55 3.11 -19.23 26.69
N VAL A 56 2.93 -20.52 26.87
CA VAL A 56 3.89 -21.40 27.51
C VAL A 56 4.27 -22.52 26.56
N GLY A 57 5.57 -22.67 26.33
CA GLY A 57 6.12 -23.69 25.46
C GLY A 57 5.84 -23.48 23.97
N VAL A 58 6.54 -24.21 23.13
CA VAL A 58 6.31 -24.28 21.69
C VAL A 58 5.85 -25.69 21.37
N LYS A 59 4.69 -25.81 20.75
CA LYS A 59 4.14 -27.09 20.30
C LYS A 59 4.66 -27.45 18.91
N ASP A 60 4.70 -26.46 18.04
CA ASP A 60 5.07 -26.62 16.64
C ASP A 60 5.57 -25.30 16.06
N THR A 61 6.39 -25.37 15.01
CA THR A 61 6.81 -24.22 14.23
C THR A 61 6.41 -24.43 12.79
N LYS A 62 5.71 -23.44 12.21
CA LYS A 62 5.26 -23.48 10.82
C LYS A 62 5.97 -22.39 10.05
N GLU A 63 6.68 -22.77 9.01
CA GLU A 63 7.26 -21.83 8.07
C GLU A 63 6.15 -21.15 7.27
N ILE A 64 6.25 -19.83 7.14
CA ILE A 64 5.33 -19.05 6.31
C ILE A 64 5.86 -19.09 4.86
N PRO A 65 5.00 -19.47 3.90
CA PRO A 65 5.41 -19.50 2.50
C PRO A 65 5.85 -18.11 2.01
N LYS A 66 7.01 -18.04 1.38
CA LYS A 66 7.51 -16.81 0.77
C LYS A 66 6.52 -16.27 -0.25
N ARG A 67 6.24 -14.97 -0.16
CA ARG A 67 5.35 -14.25 -1.08
C ARG A 67 6.04 -12.96 -1.49
N ASN A 68 6.02 -12.66 -2.78
CA ASN A 68 6.48 -11.37 -3.25
C ASN A 68 5.26 -10.46 -3.43
N MET A 69 5.27 -9.32 -2.77
CA MET A 69 4.33 -8.26 -3.06
C MET A 69 4.83 -7.56 -4.32
N VAL A 70 4.09 -7.73 -5.42
CA VAL A 70 4.37 -6.98 -6.64
C VAL A 70 4.01 -5.53 -6.38
N LEU A 71 5.00 -4.69 -6.15
CA LEU A 71 4.80 -3.25 -6.00
C LEU A 71 4.57 -2.60 -7.38
N PRO A 72 3.77 -1.53 -7.44
CA PRO A 72 3.66 -0.75 -8.65
C PRO A 72 5.05 -0.29 -9.14
N SER A 73 5.33 -0.43 -10.43
CA SER A 73 6.60 0.04 -11.02
C SER A 73 6.84 1.52 -10.72
N GLY A 74 8.08 1.98 -10.79
CA GLY A 74 8.45 3.37 -10.46
C GLY A 74 7.57 4.42 -11.15
N ARG A 75 7.16 4.18 -12.42
CA ARG A 75 6.25 5.07 -13.16
C ARG A 75 4.85 5.12 -12.56
N LEU A 76 4.31 3.99 -12.12
CA LEU A 76 3.00 3.91 -11.46
C LEU A 76 3.05 4.55 -10.08
N LEU A 77 4.10 4.27 -9.30
CA LEU A 77 4.32 4.89 -7.99
C LEU A 77 4.44 6.40 -8.11
N SER A 78 5.23 6.92 -9.05
CA SER A 78 5.33 8.36 -9.29
C SER A 78 3.98 9.00 -9.63
N THR A 79 3.13 8.31 -10.40
CA THR A 79 1.78 8.81 -10.70
C THR A 79 0.89 8.85 -9.45
N LEU A 80 0.96 7.84 -8.59
CA LEU A 80 0.27 7.85 -7.30
C LEU A 80 0.76 8.99 -6.41
N THR A 81 2.06 9.25 -6.38
CA THR A 81 2.66 10.37 -5.63
C THR A 81 2.17 11.74 -6.15
N ILE A 82 2.00 11.92 -7.46
CA ILE A 82 1.40 13.13 -8.03
C ILE A 82 -0.01 13.35 -7.48
N LEU A 83 -0.86 12.30 -7.49
CA LEU A 83 -2.22 12.37 -6.96
C LEU A 83 -2.23 12.61 -5.45
N TYR A 84 -1.31 11.99 -4.72
CA TYR A 84 -1.14 12.19 -3.27
C TYR A 84 -0.79 13.65 -2.94
N ASN A 85 0.22 14.21 -3.59
CA ASN A 85 0.61 15.61 -3.40
C ASN A 85 -0.52 16.57 -3.75
N ASN A 86 -1.28 16.27 -4.82
CA ASN A 86 -2.47 17.05 -5.15
C ASN A 86 -3.53 16.98 -4.04
N SER A 87 -3.66 15.82 -3.37
CA SER A 87 -4.58 15.66 -2.24
C SER A 87 -4.18 16.51 -1.04
N LEU A 88 -2.89 16.61 -0.75
CA LEU A 88 -2.36 17.45 0.34
C LEU A 88 -2.63 18.93 0.06
N ASN A 89 -2.41 19.38 -1.17
CA ASN A 89 -2.64 20.77 -1.58
C ASN A 89 -4.13 21.17 -1.51
N GLN A 90 -5.05 20.22 -1.74
CA GLN A 90 -6.49 20.49 -1.69
C GLN A 90 -7.06 20.52 -0.26
N ARG A 91 -6.39 19.95 0.71
CA ARG A 91 -6.90 19.75 2.07
C ARG A 91 -6.42 20.75 3.10
N GLY A 92 -5.48 21.60 2.77
CA GLY A 92 -4.83 22.39 3.80
C GLY A 92 -4.06 21.49 4.79
N THR A 93 -4.24 21.68 6.08
CA THR A 93 -3.46 21.02 7.14
C THR A 93 -3.95 19.62 7.58
N CYS A 94 -4.82 18.96 6.81
CA CYS A 94 -5.31 17.63 7.22
C CYS A 94 -4.26 16.54 6.90
N THR A 95 -3.58 16.07 7.94
CA THR A 95 -2.63 14.93 7.87
C THR A 95 -3.39 13.60 7.85
N PHE A 96 -2.99 12.67 6.99
CA PHE A 96 -3.47 11.28 7.05
C PHE A 96 -2.76 10.54 8.20
N PRO A 97 -3.43 9.67 8.96
CA PRO A 97 -4.84 9.34 8.87
C PRO A 97 -5.74 10.29 9.66
N CYS A 98 -6.59 11.04 8.97
CA CYS A 98 -7.69 11.74 9.64
C CYS A 98 -8.72 10.70 10.10
N TYR A 99 -8.45 10.01 11.19
CA TYR A 99 -9.37 9.03 11.79
C TYR A 99 -10.57 9.70 12.49
N ASN A 100 -10.57 11.01 12.58
CA ASN A 100 -11.61 11.74 13.25
C ASN A 100 -12.59 12.35 12.25
N GLU A 101 -13.82 11.86 12.30
CA GLU A 101 -15.08 12.53 12.02
C GLU A 101 -15.69 12.51 10.62
N HIS A 102 -15.11 11.95 9.61
CA HIS A 102 -15.93 11.69 8.44
C HIS A 102 -16.44 10.25 8.49
N LYS A 103 -17.71 10.11 8.93
CA LYS A 103 -18.51 8.89 8.73
C LYS A 103 -18.12 8.33 7.38
N LEU A 104 -17.55 7.14 7.38
CA LEU A 104 -17.33 6.32 6.20
C LEU A 104 -18.66 6.22 5.44
N GLN A 105 -18.97 7.22 4.65
CA GLN A 105 -20.03 7.10 3.66
C GLN A 105 -19.54 5.99 2.75
N LYS A 106 -20.36 4.95 2.59
CA LYS A 106 -20.16 3.87 1.64
C LYS A 106 -20.11 4.44 0.21
N GLY A 107 -18.98 5.02 -0.16
CA GLY A 107 -18.72 5.58 -1.48
C GLY A 107 -17.23 5.54 -1.73
N LYS A 108 -16.83 5.17 -2.93
CA LYS A 108 -15.42 5.20 -3.35
C LYS A 108 -14.87 6.61 -3.12
N HIS A 109 -14.05 6.78 -2.08
CA HIS A 109 -13.42 8.05 -1.81
C HIS A 109 -12.43 8.37 -2.94
N ASN A 110 -12.56 9.56 -3.49
CA ASN A 110 -11.75 10.04 -4.60
C ASN A 110 -10.80 11.13 -4.06
N TRP A 111 -9.69 10.69 -3.49
CA TRP A 111 -8.71 11.57 -2.88
C TRP A 111 -7.79 12.21 -3.91
N GLY A 112 -7.50 13.50 -3.77
CA GLY A 112 -6.59 14.21 -4.65
C GLY A 112 -7.03 14.25 -6.10
N SER A 113 -8.36 14.22 -6.31
CA SER A 113 -8.98 14.18 -7.62
C SER A 113 -8.52 15.33 -8.51
N MET A 114 -7.93 15.01 -9.67
CA MET A 114 -7.56 15.97 -10.70
C MET A 114 -8.10 15.56 -12.07
N ARG A 115 -8.22 16.52 -12.98
CA ARG A 115 -8.67 16.19 -14.33
C ARG A 115 -7.65 15.28 -15.00
N LYS A 116 -8.12 14.31 -15.75
CA LYS A 116 -7.27 13.37 -16.48
C LYS A 116 -6.28 14.06 -17.44
N LYS A 117 -6.69 15.19 -18.04
CA LYS A 117 -5.80 16.01 -18.88
C LYS A 117 -4.66 16.65 -18.09
N ASP A 118 -4.97 17.14 -16.88
CA ASP A 118 -3.97 17.78 -16.02
C ASP A 118 -3.00 16.73 -15.48
N LEU A 119 -3.48 15.54 -15.09
CA LEU A 119 -2.64 14.40 -14.72
C LEU A 119 -1.71 13.99 -15.89
N ALA A 120 -2.24 13.92 -17.12
CA ALA A 120 -1.43 13.62 -18.29
C ALA A 120 -0.31 14.64 -18.49
N SER A 121 -0.61 15.92 -18.35
CA SER A 121 0.36 17.01 -18.47
C SER A 121 1.45 16.90 -17.39
N GLU A 122 1.06 16.58 -16.16
CA GLU A 122 2.00 16.42 -15.05
C GLU A 122 2.90 15.20 -15.25
N CYS A 123 2.34 14.07 -15.72
CA CYS A 123 3.12 12.89 -16.07
C CYS A 123 4.14 13.14 -17.19
N VAL A 124 3.80 13.99 -18.18
CA VAL A 124 4.75 14.39 -19.21
C VAL A 124 5.87 15.25 -18.65
N LYS A 125 5.56 16.24 -17.80
CA LYS A 125 6.57 17.09 -17.14
C LYS A 125 7.58 16.28 -16.33
N GLN A 126 7.12 15.22 -15.69
CA GLN A 126 7.97 14.33 -14.89
C GLN A 126 8.61 13.19 -15.71
N ASN A 127 8.54 13.23 -17.03
CA ASN A 127 9.07 12.22 -17.96
C ASN A 127 8.50 10.80 -17.71
N LEU A 128 7.30 10.70 -17.15
CA LEU A 128 6.60 9.41 -16.96
C LEU A 128 5.90 8.94 -18.24
N LEU A 129 5.56 9.88 -19.10
CA LEU A 129 4.94 9.65 -20.41
C LEU A 129 5.69 10.41 -21.50
N PRO A 130 5.71 9.87 -22.76
CA PRO A 130 6.29 10.59 -23.88
C PRO A 130 5.49 11.88 -24.17
N SER A 131 6.19 12.94 -24.54
CA SER A 131 5.59 14.23 -24.94
C SER A 131 4.96 14.20 -26.32
N THR A 132 5.24 13.16 -27.13
CA THR A 132 4.76 13.02 -28.51
C THR A 132 3.68 11.95 -28.60
N GLY A 133 2.76 12.12 -29.57
CA GLY A 133 1.67 11.18 -29.77
C GLY A 133 0.44 11.43 -28.90
N ASN A 134 -0.45 10.43 -28.77
CA ASN A 134 -1.66 10.56 -27.96
C ASN A 134 -1.37 10.26 -26.49
N VAL A 135 -0.98 11.30 -25.74
CA VAL A 135 -0.61 11.23 -24.32
C VAL A 135 -1.75 10.67 -23.46
N LEU A 136 -3.01 11.01 -23.76
CA LEU A 136 -4.16 10.51 -22.99
C LEU A 136 -4.36 9.01 -23.16
N THR A 137 -4.17 8.49 -24.37
CA THR A 137 -4.23 7.04 -24.62
C THR A 137 -3.07 6.31 -23.95
N SER A 138 -1.88 6.90 -23.97
CA SER A 138 -0.72 6.36 -23.24
C SER A 138 -0.94 6.35 -21.74
N LEU A 139 -1.49 7.42 -21.16
CA LEU A 139 -1.85 7.49 -19.77
C LEU A 139 -2.85 6.37 -19.40
N ASP A 140 -3.89 6.18 -20.21
CA ASP A 140 -4.89 5.15 -19.97
C ASP A 140 -4.29 3.76 -19.94
N LYS A 141 -3.62 3.37 -21.02
CA LYS A 141 -3.14 1.99 -21.21
C LYS A 141 -1.99 1.63 -20.25
N ASN A 142 -1.06 2.56 -20.06
CA ASN A 142 0.18 2.26 -19.34
C ASN A 142 0.13 2.53 -17.85
N ILE A 143 -0.82 3.36 -17.40
CA ILE A 143 -0.90 3.80 -16.00
C ILE A 143 -2.28 3.54 -15.42
N ILE A 144 -3.33 4.19 -15.96
CA ILE A 144 -4.66 4.18 -15.33
C ILE A 144 -5.24 2.76 -15.27
N GLN A 145 -5.25 2.03 -16.40
CA GLN A 145 -5.82 0.67 -16.42
C GLN A 145 -5.11 -0.26 -15.47
N LYS A 146 -3.79 -0.14 -15.35
CA LYS A 146 -3.03 -0.94 -14.40
C LYS A 146 -3.38 -0.59 -12.96
N LEU A 147 -3.36 0.70 -12.60
CA LEU A 147 -3.66 1.13 -11.23
C LEU A 147 -5.10 0.84 -10.80
N VAL A 148 -6.04 0.78 -11.75
CA VAL A 148 -7.43 0.39 -11.47
C VAL A 148 -7.58 -1.12 -11.37
N ASN A 149 -7.05 -1.87 -12.36
CA ASN A 149 -7.36 -3.30 -12.49
C ASN A 149 -6.48 -4.18 -11.62
N ASP A 150 -5.20 -3.84 -11.47
CA ASP A 150 -4.22 -4.69 -10.79
C ASP A 150 -4.16 -4.40 -9.28
N TRP A 151 -4.43 -3.14 -8.87
CA TRP A 151 -4.28 -2.71 -7.46
C TRP A 151 -5.50 -2.01 -6.84
N ASP A 152 -6.49 -1.57 -7.62
CA ASP A 152 -7.63 -0.72 -7.16
C ASP A 152 -7.17 0.53 -6.37
N TYR A 153 -5.99 1.10 -6.72
CA TYR A 153 -5.41 2.26 -6.02
C TYR A 153 -5.95 3.59 -6.48
N ILE A 154 -6.58 3.63 -7.65
CA ILE A 154 -7.21 4.84 -8.18
C ILE A 154 -8.65 4.57 -8.64
N THR A 155 -9.43 5.64 -8.64
CA THR A 155 -10.79 5.64 -9.17
C THR A 155 -10.95 6.73 -10.23
N ILE A 156 -11.89 6.52 -11.16
CA ILE A 156 -12.18 7.44 -12.24
C ILE A 156 -13.64 7.90 -12.11
N ASP A 157 -13.84 9.21 -12.00
CA ASP A 157 -15.16 9.82 -11.97
C ASP A 157 -15.40 10.64 -13.22
N LYS A 158 -16.60 10.55 -13.79
CA LYS A 158 -17.06 11.43 -14.86
C LYS A 158 -17.85 12.58 -14.25
N ARG A 159 -17.36 13.81 -14.43
CA ARG A 159 -18.04 15.04 -14.00
C ARG A 159 -18.30 15.93 -15.21
N GLY A 160 -19.56 15.95 -15.68
CA GLY A 160 -19.92 16.59 -16.94
C GLY A 160 -19.22 15.95 -18.13
N GLN A 161 -18.46 16.72 -18.89
CA GLN A 161 -17.67 16.25 -20.05
C GLN A 161 -16.23 15.85 -19.69
N SER A 162 -15.83 15.95 -18.42
CA SER A 162 -14.46 15.70 -17.99
C SER A 162 -14.37 14.46 -17.12
N TYR A 163 -13.26 13.72 -17.27
CA TYR A 163 -12.90 12.61 -16.41
C TYR A 163 -11.90 13.11 -15.35
N TYR A 164 -12.11 12.67 -14.11
CA TYR A 164 -11.28 12.94 -12.97
C TYR A 164 -10.70 11.64 -12.44
N VAL A 165 -9.45 11.67 -12.08
CA VAL A 165 -8.70 10.54 -11.51
C VAL A 165 -8.30 10.92 -10.09
N GLY A 166 -8.50 10.03 -9.12
CA GLY A 166 -8.08 10.25 -7.75
C GLY A 166 -7.77 8.94 -7.05
N LEU A 167 -7.13 9.04 -5.90
CA LEU A 167 -6.76 7.87 -5.10
C LEU A 167 -7.98 7.26 -4.42
N THR A 168 -8.01 5.93 -4.34
CA THR A 168 -8.87 5.20 -3.41
C THR A 168 -8.31 5.33 -1.98
N THR A 169 -9.03 4.82 -0.99
CA THR A 169 -8.50 4.76 0.40
C THR A 169 -7.24 3.91 0.46
N ASP A 170 -7.21 2.78 -0.24
CA ASP A 170 -6.06 1.88 -0.27
C ASP A 170 -4.88 2.51 -1.01
N GLY A 171 -5.12 3.17 -2.14
CA GLY A 171 -4.09 3.94 -2.84
C GLY A 171 -3.51 5.07 -2.01
N MET A 172 -4.35 5.76 -1.22
CA MET A 172 -3.91 6.81 -0.31
C MET A 172 -3.04 6.25 0.82
N ALA A 173 -3.47 5.15 1.45
CA ALA A 173 -2.71 4.47 2.50
C ALA A 173 -1.37 3.96 1.98
N PHE A 174 -1.38 3.33 0.80
CA PHE A 174 -0.17 2.81 0.16
C PHE A 174 0.87 3.90 -0.06
N VAL A 175 0.49 5.04 -0.68
CA VAL A 175 1.45 6.11 -0.94
C VAL A 175 1.93 6.75 0.36
N TYR A 176 1.06 6.90 1.36
CA TYR A 176 1.44 7.42 2.67
C TYR A 176 2.51 6.55 3.34
N GLU A 177 2.37 5.22 3.29
CA GLU A 177 3.35 4.28 3.84
C GLU A 177 4.68 4.29 3.07
N MET A 178 4.64 4.57 1.76
CA MET A 178 5.83 4.59 0.89
C MET A 178 6.52 5.95 0.82
N THR A 179 5.93 6.99 1.40
CA THR A 179 6.53 8.35 1.43
C THR A 179 7.18 8.57 2.79
N PRO A 180 8.52 8.68 2.87
CA PRO A 180 9.26 8.88 4.11
C PRO A 180 8.95 10.21 4.81
#